data_3abefbf3d4f5c277bccc351dab0ed00d
#
_entry.id   3abefbf3d4f5c277bccc351dab0ed00d
#
_cell.length_a   1.000
_cell.length_b   1.000
_cell.length_c   1.000
_cell.angle_alpha   90.00
_cell.angle_beta   90.00
_cell.angle_gamma   90.00
#
_symmetry.space_group_name_H-M   'P 1'
#
loop_
_entity.id
_entity.type
_entity.pdbx_description
1 polymer ?
#
loop_
_entity_poly.entity_id
_entity_poly.type
_entity_poly.pdbx_seq_one_letter_code
_entity_poly.pdbx_strand_id
1 'polypeptide(L)'
;MIARCGEHNVWHWAHVGTRICDHWWEPETEWHRAWKNQFPEDCQEVIHQSDGEKHIADVKTESGIVIEFQHSFLHRDEREARENFYRNMVWVVDGLRRMRDRSRFFAPLARASIVKAKPLTYSVRSNEGALLRD
;
A
#
# COMPACT_ATOMS: atom_id res chain seq x y z
N MET A 1 -22.11 -9.83 13.42
CA MET A 1 -21.85 -8.87 12.33
C MET A 1 -23.11 -8.07 12.08
N ILE A 2 -22.98 -6.77 11.79
CA ILE A 2 -24.08 -5.90 11.36
C ILE A 2 -23.75 -5.32 9.98
N ALA A 3 -24.75 -5.18 9.13
CA ALA A 3 -24.58 -4.50 7.85
C ALA A 3 -24.43 -2.98 8.10
N ARG A 4 -23.44 -2.37 7.51
CA ARG A 4 -23.23 -0.93 7.45
C ARG A 4 -23.56 -0.44 6.04
N CYS A 5 -24.75 0.14 5.91
CA CYS A 5 -25.29 0.63 4.62
C CYS A 5 -25.49 2.13 4.75
N GLY A 6 -24.42 2.93 4.58
CA GLY A 6 -24.47 4.39 4.62
C GLY A 6 -24.38 4.98 3.21
N GLU A 7 -24.83 6.22 3.04
CA GLU A 7 -24.79 6.93 1.74
C GLU A 7 -23.37 7.30 1.30
N HIS A 8 -22.40 7.36 2.25
CA HIS A 8 -21.03 7.81 1.99
C HIS A 8 -19.98 6.70 2.08
N ASN A 9 -20.36 5.49 2.52
CA ASN A 9 -19.44 4.37 2.65
C ASN A 9 -19.97 3.17 1.88
N VAL A 10 -19.05 2.39 1.33
CA VAL A 10 -19.39 1.11 0.70
C VAL A 10 -20.09 0.21 1.70
N TRP A 11 -21.12 -0.45 1.27
CA TRP A 11 -21.86 -1.40 2.09
C TRP A 11 -20.97 -2.57 2.47
N HIS A 12 -20.79 -2.77 3.76
CA HIS A 12 -19.94 -3.82 4.29
C HIS A 12 -20.51 -4.41 5.58
N TRP A 13 -20.06 -5.60 5.92
CA TRP A 13 -20.37 -6.24 7.19
C TRP A 13 -19.40 -5.79 8.27
N ALA A 14 -19.89 -5.12 9.31
CA ALA A 14 -19.09 -4.73 10.46
C ALA A 14 -19.30 -5.70 11.62
N HIS A 15 -18.27 -5.89 12.44
CA HIS A 15 -18.37 -6.60 13.70
C HIS A 15 -19.14 -5.79 14.74
N VAL A 16 -19.93 -6.48 15.59
CA VAL A 16 -20.57 -5.90 16.78
C VAL A 16 -19.59 -6.04 17.94
N GLY A 17 -19.18 -4.92 18.54
CA GLY A 17 -18.28 -4.89 19.70
C GLY A 17 -16.79 -4.70 19.36
N THR A 18 -15.98 -4.56 20.41
CA THR A 18 -14.53 -4.49 20.34
C THR A 18 -13.94 -5.84 19.96
N ARG A 19 -13.79 -6.10 18.66
CA ARG A 19 -12.87 -7.14 18.21
C ARG A 19 -11.52 -6.52 17.93
N ILE A 20 -10.49 -7.31 18.15
CA ILE A 20 -9.14 -7.03 17.66
C ILE A 20 -9.22 -7.11 16.12
N CYS A 21 -9.66 -6.00 15.52
CA CYS A 21 -9.57 -5.80 14.08
C CYS A 21 -8.10 -5.53 13.77
N ASP A 22 -7.69 -5.87 12.58
CA ASP A 22 -6.38 -5.47 12.08
C ASP A 22 -6.22 -3.96 12.29
N HIS A 23 -5.24 -3.53 13.09
CA HIS A 23 -5.01 -2.12 13.39
C HIS A 23 -4.42 -1.36 12.20
N TRP A 24 -3.99 -2.08 11.16
CA TRP A 24 -3.58 -1.51 9.88
C TRP A 24 -4.74 -1.31 8.90
N TRP A 25 -5.96 -1.69 9.32
CA TRP A 25 -7.14 -1.54 8.48
C TRP A 25 -7.47 -0.07 8.21
N GLU A 26 -7.60 0.27 6.95
CA GLU A 26 -8.10 1.56 6.48
C GLU A 26 -9.43 1.40 5.73
N PRO A 27 -10.30 2.44 5.72
CA PRO A 27 -11.49 2.41 4.89
C PRO A 27 -11.12 2.28 3.40
N GLU A 28 -11.66 1.27 2.75
CA GLU A 28 -11.43 1.07 1.33
C GLU A 28 -12.01 2.21 0.50
N THR A 29 -11.18 2.82 -0.34
CA THR A 29 -11.58 3.84 -1.31
C THR A 29 -11.86 3.21 -2.67
N GLU A 30 -12.51 3.96 -3.59
CA GLU A 30 -12.70 3.51 -4.97
C GLU A 30 -11.35 3.26 -5.68
N TRP A 31 -10.33 4.05 -5.33
CA TRP A 31 -8.98 3.89 -5.85
C TRP A 31 -8.37 2.55 -5.43
N HIS A 32 -8.46 2.18 -4.15
CA HIS A 32 -8.02 0.86 -3.65
C HIS A 32 -8.71 -0.27 -4.40
N ARG A 33 -10.03 -0.17 -4.51
CA ARG A 33 -10.83 -1.20 -5.19
C ARG A 33 -10.46 -1.33 -6.66
N ALA A 34 -10.26 -0.21 -7.37
CA ALA A 34 -9.88 -0.23 -8.76
C ALA A 34 -8.52 -0.95 -8.98
N TRP A 35 -7.58 -0.79 -8.05
CA TRP A 35 -6.31 -1.49 -8.08
C TRP A 35 -6.45 -2.97 -7.71
N LYS A 36 -7.15 -3.31 -6.63
CA LYS A 36 -7.37 -4.71 -6.23
C LYS A 36 -8.07 -5.51 -7.33
N ASN A 37 -9.03 -4.92 -8.02
CA ASN A 37 -9.76 -5.55 -9.13
C ASN A 37 -8.89 -5.87 -10.37
N GLN A 38 -7.62 -5.44 -10.42
CA GLN A 38 -6.68 -5.88 -11.45
C GLN A 38 -6.11 -7.29 -11.16
N PHE A 39 -6.38 -7.85 -9.99
CA PHE A 39 -5.90 -9.14 -9.53
C PHE A 39 -7.06 -10.12 -9.35
N PRO A 40 -6.83 -11.44 -9.48
CA PRO A 40 -7.83 -12.46 -9.18
C PRO A 40 -8.38 -12.32 -7.75
N GLU A 41 -9.65 -12.67 -7.54
CA GLU A 41 -10.32 -12.53 -6.24
C GLU A 41 -9.64 -13.36 -5.13
N ASP A 42 -9.10 -14.51 -5.46
CA ASP A 42 -8.38 -15.39 -4.54
C ASP A 42 -7.02 -14.84 -4.11
N CYS A 43 -6.51 -13.86 -4.82
CA CYS A 43 -5.29 -13.11 -4.47
C CYS A 43 -5.58 -11.87 -3.61
N GLN A 44 -6.84 -11.47 -3.44
CA GLN A 44 -7.22 -10.25 -2.72
C GLN A 44 -7.55 -10.54 -1.24
N GLU A 45 -7.27 -9.58 -0.37
CA GLU A 45 -7.56 -9.61 1.06
C GLU A 45 -7.06 -10.90 1.75
N VAL A 46 -5.84 -11.28 1.43
CA VAL A 46 -5.25 -12.53 1.91
C VAL A 46 -4.74 -12.38 3.34
N ILE A 47 -5.21 -13.27 4.22
CA ILE A 47 -4.78 -13.31 5.61
C ILE A 47 -3.34 -13.81 5.69
N HIS A 48 -2.48 -13.00 6.33
CA HIS A 48 -1.14 -13.37 6.75
C HIS A 48 -1.09 -13.53 8.26
N GLN A 49 -0.44 -14.59 8.71
CA GLN A 49 -0.21 -14.85 10.13
C GLN A 49 1.26 -15.21 10.35
N SER A 50 1.93 -14.46 11.21
CA SER A 50 3.33 -14.69 11.60
C SER A 50 3.54 -14.23 13.05
N ASP A 51 4.30 -15.02 13.82
CA ASP A 51 4.73 -14.68 15.18
C ASP A 51 3.59 -14.26 16.14
N GLY A 52 2.38 -14.81 15.94
CA GLY A 52 1.19 -14.49 16.74
C GLY A 52 0.42 -13.24 16.27
N GLU A 53 0.94 -12.51 15.31
CA GLU A 53 0.25 -11.39 14.64
C GLU A 53 -0.52 -11.88 13.42
N LYS A 54 -1.60 -11.17 13.10
CA LYS A 54 -2.47 -11.47 11.98
C LYS A 54 -2.88 -10.18 11.29
N HIS A 55 -2.53 -10.07 10.01
CA HIS A 55 -2.89 -8.95 9.16
C HIS A 55 -3.48 -9.43 7.84
N ILE A 56 -4.19 -8.53 7.16
CA ILE A 56 -4.82 -8.78 5.87
C ILE A 56 -4.09 -7.97 4.83
N ALA A 57 -3.41 -8.66 3.92
CA ALA A 57 -2.76 -8.02 2.78
C ALA A 57 -3.80 -7.64 1.72
N ASP A 58 -3.69 -6.46 1.12
CA ASP A 58 -4.57 -6.04 0.02
C ASP A 58 -4.54 -7.05 -1.13
N VAL A 59 -3.35 -7.44 -1.54
CA VAL A 59 -3.13 -8.50 -2.55
C VAL A 59 -1.92 -9.34 -2.18
N LYS A 60 -2.03 -10.66 -2.40
CA LYS A 60 -0.90 -11.58 -2.38
C LYS A 60 -0.87 -12.38 -3.66
N THR A 61 0.19 -12.22 -4.44
CA THR A 61 0.38 -12.95 -5.68
C THR A 61 0.72 -14.42 -5.46
N GLU A 62 0.52 -15.27 -6.47
CA GLU A 62 0.93 -16.68 -6.45
C GLU A 62 2.43 -16.85 -6.17
N SER A 63 3.26 -15.90 -6.61
CA SER A 63 4.70 -15.87 -6.31
C SER A 63 5.03 -15.47 -4.87
N GLY A 64 4.03 -15.17 -4.05
CA GLY A 64 4.18 -14.81 -2.64
C GLY A 64 4.56 -13.35 -2.39
N ILE A 65 4.46 -12.48 -3.40
CA ILE A 65 4.66 -11.03 -3.22
C ILE A 65 3.38 -10.43 -2.67
N VAL A 66 3.50 -9.67 -1.59
CA VAL A 66 2.41 -8.85 -1.06
C VAL A 66 2.42 -7.48 -1.75
N ILE A 67 1.25 -6.99 -2.12
CA ILE A 67 1.07 -5.66 -2.70
C ILE A 67 0.10 -4.91 -1.81
N GLU A 68 0.54 -3.76 -1.30
CA GLU A 68 -0.27 -2.85 -0.48
C GLU A 68 -0.54 -1.56 -1.27
N PHE A 69 -1.80 -1.13 -1.28
CA PHE A 69 -2.24 0.07 -1.98
C PHE A 69 -2.42 1.22 -1.00
N GLN A 70 -1.58 2.24 -1.08
CA GLN A 70 -1.58 3.35 -0.14
C GLN A 70 -2.11 4.63 -0.76
N HIS A 71 -3.30 5.05 -0.33
CA HIS A 71 -3.93 6.31 -0.75
C HIS A 71 -3.84 7.39 0.35
N SER A 72 -3.86 7.01 1.62
CA SER A 72 -3.80 7.93 2.75
C SER A 72 -2.36 8.24 3.19
N PHE A 73 -2.20 9.06 4.23
CA PHE A 73 -0.90 9.23 4.88
C PHE A 73 -0.60 7.99 5.73
N LEU A 74 0.57 7.42 5.53
CA LEU A 74 1.09 6.31 6.33
C LEU A 74 2.23 6.81 7.21
N HIS A 75 2.13 6.57 8.52
CA HIS A 75 3.20 6.92 9.45
C HIS A 75 4.41 6.02 9.20
N ARG A 76 5.61 6.58 9.40
CA ARG A 76 6.87 5.87 9.15
C ARG A 76 6.97 4.56 9.93
N ASP A 77 6.63 4.61 11.22
CA ASP A 77 6.74 3.43 12.10
C ASP A 77 5.80 2.30 11.66
N GLU A 78 4.58 2.66 11.22
CA GLU A 78 3.63 1.70 10.67
C GLU A 78 4.11 1.12 9.34
N ARG A 79 4.67 1.94 8.44
CA ARG A 79 5.27 1.46 7.21
C ARG A 79 6.38 0.44 7.49
N GLU A 80 7.30 0.77 8.40
CA GLU A 80 8.39 -0.13 8.79
C GLU A 80 7.87 -1.42 9.43
N ALA A 81 6.81 -1.34 10.24
CA ALA A 81 6.17 -2.52 10.81
C ALA A 81 5.58 -3.45 9.74
N ARG A 82 4.84 -2.90 8.76
CA ARG A 82 4.28 -3.66 7.64
C ARG A 82 5.39 -4.29 6.78
N GLU A 83 6.43 -3.53 6.44
CA GLU A 83 7.59 -4.02 5.67
C GLU A 83 8.32 -5.17 6.39
N ASN A 84 8.48 -5.07 7.70
CA ASN A 84 9.09 -6.12 8.52
C ASN A 84 8.20 -7.37 8.63
N PHE A 85 6.90 -7.20 8.72
CA PHE A 85 5.94 -8.31 8.81
C PHE A 85 5.84 -9.09 7.51
N TYR A 86 5.59 -8.40 6.40
CA TYR A 86 5.41 -9.05 5.10
C TYR A 86 6.72 -9.43 4.41
N ARG A 87 7.82 -8.71 4.66
CA ARG A 87 9.17 -8.90 4.12
C ARG A 87 9.27 -8.82 2.59
N ASN A 88 8.46 -9.61 1.87
CA ASN A 88 8.42 -9.63 0.40
C ASN A 88 7.20 -8.84 -0.08
N MET A 89 7.30 -7.51 -0.07
CA MET A 89 6.18 -6.64 -0.40
C MET A 89 6.54 -5.49 -1.32
N VAL A 90 5.52 -4.93 -1.95
CA VAL A 90 5.59 -3.74 -2.81
C VAL A 90 4.48 -2.78 -2.40
N TRP A 91 4.83 -1.50 -2.29
CA TRP A 91 3.87 -0.42 -2.13
C TRP A 91 3.43 0.14 -3.48
N VAL A 92 2.13 0.25 -3.68
CA VAL A 92 1.53 1.03 -4.77
C VAL A 92 0.91 2.27 -4.14
N VAL A 93 1.53 3.42 -4.38
CA VAL A 93 1.14 4.68 -3.73
C VAL A 93 0.41 5.58 -4.73
N ASP A 94 -0.71 6.18 -4.30
CA ASP A 94 -1.40 7.18 -5.11
C ASP A 94 -0.60 8.47 -5.21
N GLY A 95 0.19 8.60 -6.27
CA GLY A 95 0.99 9.79 -6.56
C GLY A 95 0.18 11.01 -7.00
N LEU A 96 -1.13 10.89 -7.17
CA LEU A 96 -2.02 12.00 -7.52
C LEU A 96 -2.72 12.62 -6.30
N ARG A 97 -2.63 11.98 -5.14
CA ARG A 97 -3.28 12.43 -3.91
C ARG A 97 -2.91 13.87 -3.51
N ARG A 98 -1.66 14.27 -3.70
CA ARG A 98 -1.17 15.61 -3.40
C ARG A 98 -0.70 16.29 -4.69
N MET A 99 -1.14 17.52 -4.91
CA MET A 99 -0.80 18.29 -6.12
C MET A 99 0.72 18.42 -6.37
N ARG A 100 1.54 18.41 -5.32
CA ARG A 100 3.00 18.58 -5.41
C ARG A 100 3.78 17.26 -5.55
N ASP A 101 3.16 16.11 -5.29
CA ASP A 101 3.87 14.82 -5.26
C ASP A 101 4.36 14.44 -6.66
N ARG A 102 3.55 14.66 -7.68
CA ARG A 102 3.93 14.39 -9.06
C ARG A 102 5.18 15.16 -9.49
N SER A 103 5.22 16.47 -9.28
CA SER A 103 6.37 17.29 -9.69
C SER A 103 7.62 16.95 -8.86
N ARG A 104 7.47 16.67 -7.57
CA ARG A 104 8.57 16.24 -6.70
C ARG A 104 9.13 14.87 -7.09
N PHE A 105 8.29 13.96 -7.54
CA PHE A 105 8.73 12.65 -8.01
C PHE A 105 9.47 12.72 -9.35
N PHE A 106 8.91 13.46 -10.33
CA PHE A 106 9.49 13.51 -11.66
C PHE A 106 10.71 14.43 -11.77
N ALA A 107 10.83 15.48 -10.95
CA ALA A 107 11.97 16.40 -11.02
C ALA A 107 13.33 15.71 -10.73
N PRO A 108 13.49 14.86 -9.72
CA PRO A 108 14.71 14.06 -9.54
C PRO A 108 14.94 13.05 -10.67
N LEU A 109 13.87 12.38 -11.16
CA LEU A 109 13.99 11.41 -12.24
C LEU A 109 14.43 12.03 -13.56
N ALA A 110 13.99 13.24 -13.86
CA ALA A 110 14.41 13.96 -15.07
C ALA A 110 15.93 14.26 -15.08
N ARG A 111 16.55 14.27 -13.90
CA ARG A 111 18.01 14.48 -13.71
C ARG A 111 18.76 13.21 -13.35
N ALA A 112 18.05 12.07 -13.27
CA ALA A 112 18.63 10.80 -12.92
C ALA A 112 19.48 10.23 -14.07
N SER A 113 20.57 9.56 -13.72
CA SER A 113 21.41 8.83 -14.66
C SER A 113 21.07 7.35 -14.63
N ILE A 114 21.07 6.70 -15.79
CA ILE A 114 20.93 5.25 -15.87
C ILE A 114 22.24 4.62 -15.39
N VAL A 115 22.15 3.87 -14.27
CA VAL A 115 23.29 3.16 -13.68
C VAL A 115 23.41 1.75 -14.27
N LYS A 116 22.27 1.13 -14.56
CA LYS A 116 22.18 -0.23 -15.07
C LYS A 116 20.99 -0.36 -16.01
N ALA A 117 21.20 -1.00 -17.14
CA ALA A 117 20.15 -1.16 -18.16
C ALA A 117 19.26 -2.39 -17.94
N LYS A 118 19.78 -3.43 -17.25
CA LYS A 118 19.02 -4.68 -17.02
C LYS A 118 19.34 -5.26 -15.62
N PRO A 119 18.43 -5.18 -14.66
CA PRO A 119 17.19 -4.41 -14.65
C PRO A 119 17.47 -2.90 -14.71
N LEU A 120 16.50 -2.13 -15.20
CA LEU A 120 16.66 -0.68 -15.33
C LEU A 120 16.80 -0.06 -13.93
N THR A 121 17.94 0.62 -13.70
CA THR A 121 18.25 1.23 -12.42
C THR A 121 18.71 2.67 -12.65
N TYR A 122 18.17 3.58 -11.88
CA TYR A 122 18.52 4.99 -11.89
C TYR A 122 19.30 5.36 -10.64
N SER A 123 20.30 6.23 -10.78
CA SER A 123 20.89 6.92 -9.63
C SER A 123 20.32 8.33 -9.52
N VAL A 124 19.93 8.70 -8.31
CA VAL A 124 19.44 10.03 -7.97
C VAL A 124 20.34 10.61 -6.88
N ARG A 125 20.69 11.90 -6.97
CA ARG A 125 21.52 12.54 -5.96
C ARG A 125 20.81 12.55 -4.61
N SER A 126 21.53 12.31 -3.53
CA SER A 126 20.98 12.11 -2.18
C SER A 126 20.19 13.30 -1.61
N ASN A 127 20.51 14.53 -2.05
CA ASN A 127 19.79 15.74 -1.67
C ASN A 127 18.48 15.95 -2.43
N GLU A 128 18.24 15.17 -3.48
CA GLU A 128 17.02 15.20 -4.29
C GLU A 128 16.05 14.06 -3.95
N GLY A 129 16.52 13.07 -3.17
CA GLY A 129 15.79 11.88 -2.78
C GLY A 129 14.93 12.02 -1.51
N ALA A 130 14.66 13.25 -1.05
CA ALA A 130 13.83 13.48 0.15
C ALA A 130 12.39 12.96 0.05
N LEU A 131 11.92 12.65 -1.16
CA LEU A 131 10.61 12.03 -1.41
C LEU A 131 10.55 10.53 -1.08
N LEU A 132 11.71 9.88 -1.00
CA LEU A 132 11.79 8.45 -0.70
C LEU A 132 12.06 8.19 0.80
N ARG A 133 12.10 9.25 1.61
CA ARG A 133 12.43 9.17 3.04
C ARG A 133 11.29 9.53 4.01
N ASP A 134 10.16 10.05 3.51
CA ASP A 134 9.03 10.48 4.37
C ASP A 134 7.72 9.82 3.93
#